data_5634b5047d43ff3fe78efb54ad108573
#
_entry.id   5634b5047d43ff3fe78efb54ad108573
#
_cell.length_a   1.000
_cell.length_b   1.000
_cell.length_c   1.000
_cell.angle_alpha   90.00
_cell.angle_beta   90.00
_cell.angle_gamma   90.00
#
_symmetry.space_group_name_H-M   'P 1'
#
loop_
_entity.id
_entity.type
_entity.pdbx_description
1 polymer ?
#
loop_
_entity_poly.entity_id
_entity_poly.type
_entity_poly.pdbx_seq_one_letter_code
_entity_poly.pdbx_strand_id
1 'polypeptide(L)'
;MVKVNNPQNRKEVIVSWSGGKDSCLAFYKAIGKGYQIGFLLNLISKEYQRCCFHGIRKELIHLQANLIGVPLFQKEVSINMELYEKEFKEAVIHLKTKGAKGMVFGDIYLTEHKNWVGRVCRDLKIKMIEPLWQKPPEKIIEEFICLGFKAVVVSAKAELFDKDFVGREVNQPLLEELKKRNICPCGENGEFHTFVIGGPIFKKGEIEITKSRVILKEGFWPHWFLDIQDYRMRLFSLS
;
A
#
# COMPACT_ATOMS: atom_id res chain seq x y z
N MET A 1 -6.23 -38.83 -6.77
CA MET A 1 -7.18 -38.25 -5.79
C MET A 1 -6.75 -36.82 -5.51
N VAL A 2 -7.46 -35.84 -6.11
CA VAL A 2 -7.23 -34.41 -5.84
C VAL A 2 -7.81 -34.13 -4.44
N LYS A 3 -6.96 -33.71 -3.50
CA LYS A 3 -7.42 -33.27 -2.18
C LYS A 3 -8.30 -32.01 -2.38
N VAL A 4 -9.59 -32.18 -2.26
CA VAL A 4 -10.55 -31.06 -2.15
C VAL A 4 -10.21 -30.34 -0.86
N ASN A 5 -9.55 -29.19 -0.94
CA ASN A 5 -9.27 -28.34 0.21
C ASN A 5 -10.61 -27.87 0.80
N ASN A 6 -10.88 -28.28 2.02
CA ASN A 6 -12.07 -27.90 2.80
C ASN A 6 -12.11 -26.35 2.93
N PRO A 7 -13.19 -25.67 2.50
CA PRO A 7 -13.32 -24.22 2.55
C PRO A 7 -13.14 -23.61 3.95
N GLN A 8 -13.39 -24.39 5.00
CA GLN A 8 -13.36 -23.95 6.40
C GLN A 8 -11.94 -23.75 6.99
N ASN A 9 -10.87 -24.06 6.24
CA ASN A 9 -9.50 -23.97 6.77
C ASN A 9 -8.62 -22.95 6.03
N ARG A 10 -9.22 -22.05 5.24
CA ARG A 10 -8.47 -20.99 4.57
C ARG A 10 -8.06 -19.93 5.61
N LYS A 11 -6.75 -19.71 5.72
CA LYS A 11 -6.16 -18.70 6.63
C LYS A 11 -6.41 -17.31 6.03
N GLU A 12 -7.54 -16.70 6.39
CA GLU A 12 -7.81 -15.32 6.03
C GLU A 12 -6.79 -14.39 6.68
N VAL A 13 -6.26 -13.47 5.90
CA VAL A 13 -5.29 -12.49 6.37
C VAL A 13 -5.75 -11.07 6.07
N ILE A 14 -5.29 -10.13 6.90
CA ILE A 14 -5.40 -8.70 6.69
C ILE A 14 -4.19 -8.27 5.85
N VAL A 15 -4.35 -7.33 4.93
CA VAL A 15 -3.22 -6.61 4.34
C VAL A 15 -3.18 -5.21 4.91
N SER A 16 -2.03 -4.79 5.47
CA SER A 16 -1.76 -3.38 5.79
C SER A 16 -1.74 -2.60 4.49
N TRP A 17 -2.76 -1.78 4.27
CA TRP A 17 -3.09 -1.25 2.95
C TRP A 17 -2.91 0.26 2.87
N SER A 18 -1.84 0.69 2.21
CA SER A 18 -1.64 2.11 1.85
C SER A 18 -2.17 2.46 0.46
N GLY A 19 -2.43 1.44 -0.38
CA GLY A 19 -2.73 1.61 -1.80
C GLY A 19 -1.51 1.86 -2.67
N GLY A 20 -0.31 1.89 -2.09
CA GLY A 20 0.96 2.04 -2.78
C GLY A 20 1.53 0.73 -3.32
N LYS A 21 2.62 0.84 -4.07
CA LYS A 21 3.26 -0.28 -4.76
C LYS A 21 3.63 -1.46 -3.86
N ASP A 22 4.16 -1.18 -2.66
CA ASP A 22 4.69 -2.21 -1.76
C ASP A 22 3.54 -3.01 -1.13
N SER A 23 2.47 -2.34 -0.67
CA SER A 23 1.27 -3.01 -0.16
C SER A 23 0.59 -3.86 -1.26
N CYS A 24 0.52 -3.35 -2.50
CA CYS A 24 -0.06 -4.08 -3.63
C CYS A 24 0.78 -5.31 -4.04
N LEU A 25 2.11 -5.17 -4.09
CA LEU A 25 2.99 -6.29 -4.39
C LEU A 25 3.01 -7.31 -3.26
N ALA A 26 3.00 -6.87 -1.99
CA ALA A 26 2.89 -7.76 -0.83
C ALA A 26 1.58 -8.57 -0.85
N PHE A 27 0.47 -7.91 -1.19
CA PHE A 27 -0.83 -8.56 -1.43
C PHE A 27 -0.72 -9.66 -2.49
N TYR A 28 -0.19 -9.32 -3.68
CA TYR A 28 -0.02 -10.27 -4.79
C TYR A 28 0.81 -11.48 -4.38
N LYS A 29 1.94 -11.25 -3.72
CA LYS A 29 2.81 -12.33 -3.24
C LYS A 29 2.18 -13.18 -2.13
N ALA A 30 1.35 -12.59 -1.28
CA ALA A 30 0.63 -13.34 -0.26
C ALA A 30 -0.36 -14.33 -0.89
N ILE A 31 -1.09 -13.92 -1.93
CA ILE A 31 -1.95 -14.83 -2.71
C ILE A 31 -1.12 -15.95 -3.33
N GLY A 32 0.00 -15.64 -3.97
CA GLY A 32 0.91 -16.63 -4.55
C GLY A 32 1.46 -17.64 -3.53
N LYS A 33 1.53 -17.28 -2.25
CA LYS A 33 1.86 -18.17 -1.12
C LYS A 33 0.65 -18.92 -0.54
N GLY A 34 -0.51 -18.84 -1.17
CA GLY A 34 -1.72 -19.56 -0.77
C GLY A 34 -2.52 -18.91 0.37
N TYR A 35 -2.24 -17.65 0.73
CA TYR A 35 -3.09 -16.93 1.69
C TYR A 35 -4.35 -16.42 1.00
N GLN A 36 -5.46 -16.45 1.73
CA GLN A 36 -6.71 -15.78 1.31
C GLN A 36 -6.73 -14.39 1.94
N ILE A 37 -6.85 -13.36 1.12
CA ILE A 37 -6.99 -11.99 1.62
C ILE A 37 -8.45 -11.78 2.02
N GLY A 38 -8.71 -11.61 3.32
CA GLY A 38 -10.04 -11.34 3.85
C GLY A 38 -10.33 -9.84 3.93
N PHE A 39 -9.31 -9.03 4.25
CA PHE A 39 -9.50 -7.61 4.53
C PHE A 39 -8.30 -6.78 4.10
N LEU A 40 -8.58 -5.55 3.64
CA LEU A 40 -7.61 -4.47 3.54
C LEU A 40 -7.79 -3.55 4.75
N LEU A 41 -6.75 -3.31 5.53
CA LEU A 41 -6.75 -2.34 6.63
C LEU A 41 -6.02 -1.08 6.19
N ASN A 42 -6.73 0.01 6.03
CA ASN A 42 -6.17 1.31 5.68
C ASN A 42 -6.31 2.29 6.84
N LEU A 43 -5.23 3.01 7.14
CA LEU A 43 -5.18 4.01 8.19
C LEU A 43 -5.33 5.41 7.61
N ILE A 44 -6.27 6.17 8.16
CA ILE A 44 -6.59 7.53 7.76
C ILE A 44 -6.16 8.48 8.89
N SER A 45 -5.39 9.51 8.56
CA SER A 45 -5.09 10.57 9.52
C SER A 45 -6.36 11.31 9.91
N LYS A 46 -6.62 11.44 11.22
CA LYS A 46 -7.72 12.24 11.76
C LYS A 46 -7.62 13.71 11.37
N GLU A 47 -6.39 14.22 11.33
CA GLU A 47 -6.10 15.62 11.09
C GLU A 47 -6.30 15.99 9.61
N TYR A 48 -5.91 15.11 8.71
CA TYR A 48 -5.89 15.38 7.26
C TYR A 48 -7.00 14.70 6.47
N GLN A 49 -7.71 13.72 7.08
CA GLN A 49 -8.74 12.90 6.43
C GLN A 49 -8.23 12.24 5.14
N ARG A 50 -6.95 11.85 5.14
CA ARG A 50 -6.25 11.21 4.04
C ARG A 50 -5.46 10.00 4.53
N CYS A 51 -5.17 9.07 3.64
CA CYS A 51 -4.31 7.91 3.91
C CYS A 51 -2.97 8.40 4.48
N CYS A 52 -2.58 7.84 5.63
CA CYS A 52 -1.32 8.18 6.30
C CYS A 52 -0.14 8.03 5.35
N PHE A 53 0.82 8.96 5.43
CA PHE A 53 2.04 9.06 4.63
C PHE A 53 1.84 9.31 3.13
N HIS A 54 0.88 8.67 2.48
CA HIS A 54 0.63 8.77 1.04
C HIS A 54 -0.18 10.01 0.63
N GLY A 55 -0.95 10.58 1.56
CA GLY A 55 -1.77 11.76 1.29
C GLY A 55 -2.96 11.52 0.34
N ILE A 56 -3.28 10.27 0.02
CA ILE A 56 -4.39 9.89 -0.86
C ILE A 56 -5.72 10.05 -0.14
N ARG A 57 -6.72 10.59 -0.84
CA ARG A 57 -8.09 10.69 -0.33
C ARG A 57 -8.68 9.30 -0.05
N LYS A 58 -9.41 9.16 1.05
CA LYS A 58 -10.00 7.88 1.48
C LYS A 58 -10.93 7.26 0.43
N GLU A 59 -11.60 8.09 -0.38
CA GLU A 59 -12.50 7.64 -1.45
C GLU A 59 -11.75 6.90 -2.57
N LEU A 60 -10.53 7.34 -2.90
CA LEU A 60 -9.68 6.66 -3.90
C LEU A 60 -9.21 5.29 -3.40
N ILE A 61 -8.89 5.16 -2.11
CA ILE A 61 -8.57 3.86 -1.51
C ILE A 61 -9.80 2.95 -1.51
N HIS A 62 -10.99 3.50 -1.27
CA HIS A 62 -12.25 2.78 -1.37
C HIS A 62 -12.50 2.26 -2.79
N LEU A 63 -12.31 3.12 -3.79
CA LEU A 63 -12.42 2.73 -5.20
C LEU A 63 -11.45 1.61 -5.56
N GLN A 64 -10.18 1.74 -5.13
CA GLN A 64 -9.16 0.73 -5.36
C GLN A 64 -9.58 -0.63 -4.76
N ALA A 65 -10.02 -0.66 -3.51
CA ALA A 65 -10.51 -1.89 -2.86
C ALA A 65 -11.71 -2.52 -3.59
N ASN A 66 -12.64 -1.69 -4.07
CA ASN A 66 -13.78 -2.15 -4.87
C ASN A 66 -13.36 -2.79 -6.20
N LEU A 67 -12.39 -2.20 -6.89
CA LEU A 67 -11.86 -2.73 -8.16
C LEU A 67 -11.07 -4.05 -7.95
N ILE A 68 -10.40 -4.19 -6.81
CA ILE A 68 -9.72 -5.42 -6.39
C ILE A 68 -10.74 -6.49 -5.93
N GLY A 69 -11.86 -6.06 -5.36
CA GLY A 69 -12.91 -6.95 -4.87
C GLY A 69 -12.60 -7.56 -3.51
N VAL A 70 -11.96 -6.81 -2.62
CA VAL A 70 -11.65 -7.20 -1.23
C VAL A 70 -12.23 -6.17 -0.26
N PRO A 71 -12.88 -6.61 0.84
CA PRO A 71 -13.42 -5.71 1.85
C PRO A 71 -12.36 -4.77 2.43
N LEU A 72 -12.68 -3.48 2.48
CA LEU A 72 -11.84 -2.45 3.06
C LEU A 72 -12.35 -2.07 4.46
N PHE A 73 -11.44 -2.03 5.42
CA PHE A 73 -11.67 -1.43 6.73
C PHE A 73 -10.77 -0.22 6.89
N GLN A 74 -11.36 0.97 6.98
CA GLN A 74 -10.64 2.21 7.22
C GLN A 74 -10.76 2.59 8.69
N LYS A 75 -9.63 2.86 9.35
CA LYS A 75 -9.55 3.32 10.74
C LYS A 75 -8.92 4.70 10.77
N GLU A 76 -9.61 5.64 11.35
CA GLU A 76 -9.00 6.93 11.66
C GLU A 76 -8.04 6.79 12.84
N VAL A 77 -6.83 7.35 12.66
CA VAL A 77 -5.73 7.27 13.64
C VAL A 77 -5.12 8.65 13.89
N SER A 78 -4.64 8.85 15.11
CA SER A 78 -3.92 10.05 15.52
C SER A 78 -2.49 10.03 14.97
N ILE A 79 -1.88 11.22 14.83
CA ILE A 79 -0.44 11.37 14.56
C ILE A 79 0.41 11.12 15.82
N ASN A 80 -0.19 11.14 17.02
CA ASN A 80 0.49 10.75 18.25
C ASN A 80 0.77 9.24 18.22
N MET A 81 2.04 8.83 18.33
CA MET A 81 2.46 7.44 18.13
C MET A 81 1.88 6.44 19.13
N GLU A 82 1.62 6.86 20.38
CA GLU A 82 1.01 5.97 21.40
C GLU A 82 -0.46 5.71 21.07
N LEU A 83 -1.19 6.76 20.70
CA LEU A 83 -2.57 6.66 20.26
C LEU A 83 -2.68 5.89 18.94
N TYR A 84 -1.77 6.16 17.99
CA TYR A 84 -1.69 5.44 16.73
C TYR A 84 -1.59 3.93 16.94
N GLU A 85 -0.67 3.47 17.79
CA GLU A 85 -0.50 2.05 18.07
C GLU A 85 -1.76 1.44 18.71
N LYS A 86 -2.37 2.15 19.66
CA LYS A 86 -3.61 1.71 20.29
C LYS A 86 -4.73 1.55 19.26
N GLU A 87 -4.95 2.56 18.43
CA GLU A 87 -5.99 2.59 17.41
C GLU A 87 -5.74 1.55 16.30
N PHE A 88 -4.48 1.32 15.93
CA PHE A 88 -4.08 0.22 15.06
C PHE A 88 -4.44 -1.13 15.66
N LYS A 89 -4.07 -1.38 16.92
CA LYS A 89 -4.39 -2.63 17.62
C LYS A 89 -5.90 -2.87 17.70
N GLU A 90 -6.69 -1.84 18.00
CA GLU A 90 -8.17 -1.93 18.00
C GLU A 90 -8.72 -2.37 16.64
N ALA A 91 -8.20 -1.80 15.54
CA ALA A 91 -8.61 -2.19 14.19
C ALA A 91 -8.28 -3.66 13.88
N VAL A 92 -7.09 -4.11 14.24
CA VAL A 92 -6.67 -5.50 14.02
C VAL A 92 -7.49 -6.45 14.90
N ILE A 93 -7.77 -6.11 16.16
CA ILE A 93 -8.64 -6.91 17.05
C ILE A 93 -10.02 -7.07 16.43
N HIS A 94 -10.61 -5.97 15.94
CA HIS A 94 -11.90 -6.03 15.26
C HIS A 94 -11.89 -6.99 14.05
N LEU A 95 -10.84 -6.95 13.22
CA LEU A 95 -10.74 -7.86 12.07
C LEU A 95 -10.44 -9.30 12.47
N LYS A 96 -9.76 -9.53 13.59
CA LYS A 96 -9.59 -10.87 14.17
C LYS A 96 -10.93 -11.50 14.59
N THR A 97 -11.85 -10.72 15.17
CA THR A 97 -13.20 -11.24 15.50
C THR A 97 -13.99 -11.65 14.25
N LYS A 98 -13.60 -11.15 13.07
CA LYS A 98 -14.16 -11.54 11.77
C LYS A 98 -13.41 -12.69 11.09
N GLY A 99 -12.43 -13.31 11.76
CA GLY A 99 -11.75 -14.51 11.30
C GLY A 99 -10.32 -14.33 10.82
N ALA A 100 -9.77 -13.12 10.80
CA ALA A 100 -8.39 -12.88 10.38
C ALA A 100 -7.38 -13.56 11.33
N LYS A 101 -6.40 -14.29 10.76
CA LYS A 101 -5.39 -15.08 11.49
C LYS A 101 -3.96 -14.63 11.21
N GLY A 102 -3.77 -13.74 10.25
CA GLY A 102 -2.47 -13.18 9.88
C GLY A 102 -2.61 -11.78 9.34
N MET A 103 -1.49 -11.08 9.26
CA MET A 103 -1.41 -9.75 8.68
C MET A 103 -0.18 -9.63 7.78
N VAL A 104 -0.40 -9.13 6.58
CA VAL A 104 0.60 -8.92 5.53
C VAL A 104 1.07 -7.48 5.57
N PHE A 105 2.39 -7.28 5.51
CA PHE A 105 3.03 -5.98 5.48
C PHE A 105 3.92 -5.85 4.24
N GLY A 106 4.09 -4.64 3.76
CA GLY A 106 4.91 -4.31 2.60
C GLY A 106 6.31 -3.82 2.95
N ASP A 107 6.76 -3.98 4.20
CA ASP A 107 8.08 -3.55 4.67
C ASP A 107 9.22 -4.30 3.97
N ILE A 108 10.31 -3.57 3.68
CA ILE A 108 11.40 -4.09 2.85
C ILE A 108 12.67 -4.30 3.68
N TYR A 109 13.19 -3.25 4.36
CA TYR A 109 14.45 -3.37 5.12
C TYR A 109 14.52 -2.51 6.39
N LEU A 110 13.54 -1.65 6.68
CA LEU A 110 13.59 -0.79 7.88
C LEU A 110 13.37 -1.63 9.15
N THR A 111 14.46 -1.87 9.87
CA THR A 111 14.46 -2.73 11.07
C THR A 111 13.55 -2.19 12.17
N GLU A 112 13.45 -0.87 12.34
CA GLU A 112 12.56 -0.24 13.32
C GLU A 112 11.09 -0.56 13.02
N HIS A 113 10.66 -0.47 11.76
CA HIS A 113 9.31 -0.87 11.34
C HIS A 113 9.05 -2.34 11.62
N LYS A 114 9.98 -3.21 11.22
CA LYS A 114 9.85 -4.65 11.50
C LYS A 114 9.73 -4.95 12.98
N ASN A 115 10.55 -4.31 13.81
CA ASN A 115 10.52 -4.53 15.26
C ASN A 115 9.17 -4.10 15.84
N TRP A 116 8.65 -2.95 15.42
CA TRP A 116 7.35 -2.45 15.83
C TRP A 116 6.23 -3.42 15.39
N VAL A 117 6.17 -3.76 14.12
CA VAL A 117 5.19 -4.70 13.55
C VAL A 117 5.27 -6.06 14.24
N GLY A 118 6.49 -6.58 14.45
CA GLY A 118 6.70 -7.87 15.11
C GLY A 118 6.22 -7.86 16.56
N ARG A 119 6.45 -6.78 17.31
CA ARG A 119 5.95 -6.60 18.68
C ARG A 119 4.41 -6.56 18.68
N VAL A 120 3.82 -5.71 17.86
CA VAL A 120 2.36 -5.57 17.76
C VAL A 120 1.69 -6.90 17.37
N CYS A 121 2.25 -7.62 16.40
CA CYS A 121 1.71 -8.93 15.99
C CYS A 121 1.80 -9.98 17.11
N ARG A 122 2.88 -9.98 17.91
CA ARG A 122 3.01 -10.85 19.09
C ARG A 122 1.96 -10.51 20.14
N ASP A 123 1.82 -9.23 20.49
CA ASP A 123 0.82 -8.76 21.46
C ASP A 123 -0.59 -9.19 21.08
N LEU A 124 -0.90 -9.07 19.79
CA LEU A 124 -2.20 -9.41 19.22
C LEU A 124 -2.36 -10.92 18.94
N LYS A 125 -1.31 -11.73 19.12
CA LYS A 125 -1.32 -13.15 18.76
C LYS A 125 -1.84 -13.38 17.33
N ILE A 126 -1.31 -12.62 16.36
CA ILE A 126 -1.62 -12.71 14.93
C ILE A 126 -0.33 -13.01 14.16
N LYS A 127 -0.42 -13.82 13.10
CA LYS A 127 0.75 -14.16 12.30
C LYS A 127 1.23 -12.97 11.46
N MET A 128 2.49 -12.57 11.61
CA MET A 128 3.15 -11.60 10.74
C MET A 128 3.57 -12.25 9.43
N ILE A 129 3.36 -11.57 8.30
CA ILE A 129 3.69 -12.03 6.95
C ILE A 129 4.34 -10.88 6.21
N GLU A 130 5.62 -11.00 5.87
CA GLU A 130 6.42 -9.98 5.19
C GLU A 130 7.00 -10.54 3.89
N PRO A 131 6.26 -10.51 2.78
CA PRO A 131 6.70 -11.14 1.53
C PRO A 131 7.85 -10.42 0.83
N LEU A 132 8.09 -9.15 1.18
CA LEU A 132 9.12 -8.29 0.57
C LEU A 132 10.37 -8.14 1.44
N TRP A 133 10.33 -8.61 2.68
CA TRP A 133 11.41 -8.40 3.65
C TRP A 133 12.76 -8.89 3.14
N GLN A 134 13.78 -8.02 3.26
CA GLN A 134 15.18 -8.23 2.83
C GLN A 134 15.35 -8.55 1.34
N LYS A 135 14.38 -8.23 0.50
CA LYS A 135 14.58 -8.28 -0.94
C LYS A 135 15.27 -7.02 -1.43
N PRO A 136 16.17 -7.11 -2.42
CA PRO A 136 16.78 -5.93 -3.01
C PRO A 136 15.71 -4.99 -3.58
N PRO A 137 15.70 -3.69 -3.22
CA PRO A 137 14.68 -2.73 -3.68
C PRO A 137 14.54 -2.67 -5.20
N GLU A 138 15.64 -2.77 -5.94
CA GLU A 138 15.64 -2.80 -7.40
C GLU A 138 14.83 -3.99 -7.93
N LYS A 139 15.03 -5.18 -7.34
CA LYS A 139 14.30 -6.39 -7.75
C LYS A 139 12.81 -6.29 -7.43
N ILE A 140 12.44 -5.58 -6.37
CA ILE A 140 11.04 -5.32 -6.03
C ILE A 140 10.38 -4.47 -7.11
N ILE A 141 11.01 -3.37 -7.53
CA ILE A 141 10.47 -2.49 -8.57
C ILE A 141 10.48 -3.17 -9.94
N GLU A 142 11.56 -3.87 -10.30
CA GLU A 142 11.61 -4.65 -11.55
C GLU A 142 10.45 -5.67 -11.60
N GLU A 143 10.23 -6.41 -10.52
CA GLU A 143 9.12 -7.36 -10.43
C GLU A 143 7.75 -6.67 -10.51
N PHE A 144 7.57 -5.54 -9.81
CA PHE A 144 6.34 -4.75 -9.86
C PHE A 144 5.99 -4.32 -11.30
N ILE A 145 6.98 -3.81 -12.03
CA ILE A 145 6.83 -3.39 -13.43
C ILE A 145 6.54 -4.61 -14.34
N CYS A 146 7.34 -5.67 -14.21
CA CYS A 146 7.17 -6.90 -15.02
C CYS A 146 5.81 -7.58 -14.84
N LEU A 147 5.23 -7.50 -13.63
CA LEU A 147 3.89 -8.02 -13.36
C LEU A 147 2.77 -7.16 -13.98
N GLY A 148 3.09 -6.02 -14.57
CA GLY A 148 2.12 -5.13 -15.20
C GLY A 148 1.32 -4.27 -14.22
N PHE A 149 1.82 -4.05 -13.02
CA PHE A 149 1.24 -3.04 -12.13
C PHE A 149 1.45 -1.64 -12.71
N LYS A 150 0.44 -0.79 -12.53
CA LYS A 150 0.47 0.62 -12.92
C LYS A 150 0.35 1.47 -11.67
N ALA A 151 1.30 2.35 -11.44
CA ALA A 151 1.30 3.25 -10.30
C ALA A 151 1.84 4.63 -10.69
N VAL A 152 1.40 5.64 -9.96
CA VAL A 152 1.91 7.01 -10.06
C VAL A 152 2.55 7.44 -8.75
N VAL A 153 3.57 8.28 -8.82
CA VAL A 153 4.15 8.95 -7.65
C VAL A 153 3.16 9.98 -7.14
N VAL A 154 2.78 9.89 -5.86
CA VAL A 154 1.78 10.80 -5.26
C VAL A 154 2.31 11.70 -4.18
N SER A 155 3.50 11.40 -3.67
CA SER A 155 4.20 12.24 -2.71
C SER A 155 5.72 12.08 -2.89
N ALA A 156 6.48 13.17 -2.72
CA ALA A 156 7.92 13.15 -2.81
C ALA A 156 8.56 14.25 -1.93
N LYS A 157 9.69 13.94 -1.28
CA LYS A 157 10.46 14.91 -0.50
C LYS A 157 10.96 16.05 -1.39
N ALA A 158 10.63 17.29 -1.04
CA ALA A 158 11.01 18.46 -1.83
C ALA A 158 12.52 18.74 -1.83
N GLU A 159 13.27 18.21 -0.86
CA GLU A 159 14.74 18.28 -0.82
C GLU A 159 15.42 17.36 -1.84
N LEU A 160 14.75 16.30 -2.27
CA LEU A 160 15.28 15.30 -3.20
C LEU A 160 14.70 15.46 -4.61
N PHE A 161 13.50 15.99 -4.74
CA PHE A 161 12.76 16.02 -5.99
C PHE A 161 12.11 17.38 -6.22
N ASP A 162 11.97 17.77 -7.47
CA ASP A 162 11.13 18.88 -7.87
C ASP A 162 9.65 18.48 -8.02
N LYS A 163 8.80 19.47 -8.29
CA LYS A 163 7.35 19.27 -8.44
C LYS A 163 6.97 18.29 -9.55
N ASP A 164 7.79 18.21 -10.60
CA ASP A 164 7.51 17.42 -11.81
C ASP A 164 7.80 15.91 -11.61
N PHE A 165 8.40 15.54 -10.47
CA PHE A 165 8.58 14.15 -10.07
C PHE A 165 7.24 13.52 -9.64
N VAL A 166 6.34 14.30 -9.08
CA VAL A 166 5.01 13.84 -8.64
C VAL A 166 4.08 13.75 -9.84
N GLY A 167 3.33 12.66 -9.96
CA GLY A 167 2.49 12.34 -11.11
C GLY A 167 3.17 11.43 -12.13
N ARG A 168 4.47 11.18 -12.01
CA ARG A 168 5.19 10.26 -12.90
C ARG A 168 4.78 8.82 -12.64
N GLU A 169 4.77 8.03 -13.71
CA GLU A 169 4.52 6.59 -13.63
C GLU A 169 5.73 5.85 -13.06
N VAL A 170 5.46 4.79 -12.29
CA VAL A 170 6.46 3.83 -11.84
C VAL A 170 6.77 2.87 -13.00
N ASN A 171 7.83 3.16 -13.72
CA ASN A 171 8.25 2.44 -14.93
C ASN A 171 9.78 2.30 -14.99
N GLN A 172 10.30 1.63 -16.03
CA GLN A 172 11.73 1.42 -16.18
C GLN A 172 12.55 2.72 -16.26
N PRO A 173 12.13 3.78 -17.00
CA PRO A 173 12.83 5.06 -16.99
C PRO A 173 12.95 5.69 -15.61
N LEU A 174 11.90 5.62 -14.77
CA LEU A 174 11.95 6.12 -13.40
C LEU A 174 12.95 5.32 -12.54
N LEU A 175 12.94 3.99 -12.67
CA LEU A 175 13.90 3.12 -11.97
C LEU A 175 15.34 3.47 -12.32
N GLU A 176 15.66 3.65 -13.60
CA GLU A 176 17.01 3.99 -14.05
C GLU A 176 17.47 5.37 -13.55
N GLU A 177 16.55 6.34 -13.48
CA GLU A 177 16.83 7.65 -12.90
C GLU A 177 17.16 7.56 -11.41
N LEU A 178 16.35 6.84 -10.64
CA LEU A 178 16.55 6.66 -9.19
C LEU A 178 17.91 5.99 -8.91
N LYS A 179 18.25 4.95 -9.69
CA LYS A 179 19.55 4.28 -9.61
C LYS A 179 20.71 5.27 -9.85
N LYS A 180 20.66 6.06 -10.93
CA LYS A 180 21.69 7.07 -11.24
C LYS A 180 21.85 8.11 -10.14
N ARG A 181 20.79 8.42 -9.42
CA ARG A 181 20.77 9.39 -8.32
C ARG A 181 21.11 8.76 -6.96
N ASN A 182 21.37 7.45 -6.89
CA ASN A 182 21.55 6.70 -5.64
C ASN A 182 20.39 6.88 -4.65
N ILE A 183 19.17 7.00 -5.16
CA ILE A 183 17.94 7.06 -4.36
C ILE A 183 17.32 5.67 -4.30
N CYS A 184 16.82 5.27 -3.12
CA CYS A 184 16.16 3.98 -2.96
C CYS A 184 14.99 3.83 -3.96
N PRO A 185 15.02 2.83 -4.87
CA PRO A 185 13.98 2.67 -5.88
C PRO A 185 12.59 2.40 -5.31
N CYS A 186 12.53 1.92 -4.07
CA CYS A 186 11.26 1.70 -3.36
C CYS A 186 10.80 2.91 -2.55
N GLY A 187 11.65 3.93 -2.34
CA GLY A 187 11.30 5.06 -1.48
C GLY A 187 11.10 4.67 -0.01
N GLU A 188 11.80 3.63 0.46
CA GLU A 188 11.58 3.01 1.77
C GLU A 188 11.91 3.96 2.94
N ASN A 189 12.85 4.90 2.76
CA ASN A 189 13.16 5.94 3.77
C ASN A 189 12.22 7.15 3.66
N GLY A 190 11.08 7.01 3.00
CA GLY A 190 10.11 8.07 2.79
C GLY A 190 10.50 9.08 1.71
N GLU A 191 11.41 8.72 0.79
CA GLU A 191 11.81 9.60 -0.31
C GLU A 191 10.63 9.96 -1.20
N PHE A 192 9.77 8.98 -1.48
CA PHE A 192 8.53 9.17 -2.23
C PHE A 192 7.51 8.07 -1.94
N HIS A 193 6.24 8.37 -2.19
CA HIS A 193 5.13 7.41 -2.10
C HIS A 193 4.36 7.32 -3.41
N THR A 194 3.69 6.18 -3.61
CA THR A 194 2.99 5.87 -4.86
C THR A 194 1.53 5.51 -4.59
N PHE A 195 0.71 5.59 -5.64
CA PHE A 195 -0.65 5.08 -5.66
C PHE A 195 -0.83 4.17 -6.87
N VAL A 196 -1.27 2.93 -6.64
CA VAL A 196 -1.48 1.94 -7.69
C VAL A 196 -2.86 2.15 -8.30
N ILE A 197 -2.87 2.31 -9.61
CA ILE A 197 -4.08 2.62 -10.39
C ILE A 197 -4.58 1.43 -11.21
N GLY A 198 -3.77 0.36 -11.34
CA GLY A 198 -4.12 -0.85 -12.09
C GLY A 198 -3.10 -1.96 -11.92
N GLY A 199 -3.40 -3.14 -12.46
CA GLY A 199 -2.49 -4.28 -12.45
C GLY A 199 -3.16 -5.60 -12.07
N PRO A 200 -2.39 -6.69 -11.87
CA PRO A 200 -2.88 -8.07 -11.83
C PRO A 200 -3.85 -8.39 -10.67
N ILE A 201 -3.90 -7.56 -9.62
CA ILE A 201 -4.84 -7.75 -8.50
C ILE A 201 -6.20 -7.07 -8.73
N PHE A 202 -6.31 -6.22 -9.75
CA PHE A 202 -7.53 -5.52 -10.10
C PHE A 202 -8.42 -6.44 -10.94
N LYS A 203 -9.64 -6.71 -10.49
CA LYS A 203 -10.54 -7.68 -11.13
C LYS A 203 -11.61 -7.02 -12.00
N LYS A 204 -11.97 -5.76 -11.69
CA LYS A 204 -13.12 -5.10 -12.32
C LYS A 204 -12.73 -4.00 -13.30
N GLY A 205 -11.53 -3.47 -13.20
CA GLY A 205 -11.08 -2.33 -13.99
C GLY A 205 -9.90 -1.62 -13.37
N GLU A 206 -9.53 -0.48 -13.93
CA GLU A 206 -8.42 0.38 -13.50
C GLU A 206 -8.94 1.77 -13.14
N ILE A 207 -8.12 2.55 -12.42
CA ILE A 207 -8.39 3.95 -12.10
C ILE A 207 -7.70 4.82 -13.14
N GLU A 208 -8.44 5.69 -13.78
CA GLU A 208 -7.91 6.72 -14.67
C GLU A 208 -8.00 8.08 -13.96
N ILE A 209 -6.85 8.71 -13.72
CA ILE A 209 -6.78 10.05 -13.14
C ILE A 209 -7.04 11.04 -14.27
N THR A 210 -8.13 11.81 -14.17
CA THR A 210 -8.54 12.76 -15.22
C THR A 210 -8.16 14.19 -14.88
N LYS A 211 -7.99 14.51 -13.58
CA LYS A 211 -7.56 15.83 -13.14
C LYS A 211 -6.77 15.75 -11.85
N SER A 212 -5.62 16.37 -11.82
CA SER A 212 -4.78 16.50 -10.62
C SER A 212 -4.05 17.83 -10.62
N ARG A 213 -3.52 18.21 -9.47
CA ARG A 213 -2.58 19.33 -9.32
C ARG A 213 -1.49 18.94 -8.32
N VAL A 214 -0.32 19.50 -8.53
CA VAL A 214 0.80 19.34 -7.59
C VAL A 214 0.74 20.47 -6.56
N ILE A 215 0.85 20.12 -5.29
CA ILE A 215 0.88 21.05 -4.16
C ILE A 215 2.11 20.79 -3.29
N LEU A 216 2.75 21.86 -2.81
CA LEU A 216 3.77 21.77 -1.78
C LEU A 216 3.08 21.88 -0.43
N LYS A 217 3.33 20.93 0.46
CA LYS A 217 3.02 21.08 1.88
C LYS A 217 4.29 21.34 2.65
N GLU A 218 4.37 22.51 3.22
CA GLU A 218 5.41 22.89 4.13
C GLU A 218 5.20 22.22 5.51
N GLY A 219 6.27 22.02 6.25
CA GLY A 219 6.28 21.37 7.53
C GLY A 219 7.72 21.03 7.91
N PHE A 220 7.91 20.19 8.92
CA PHE A 220 9.25 19.74 9.33
C PHE A 220 10.01 19.04 8.19
N TRP A 221 9.26 18.34 7.29
CA TRP A 221 9.76 17.75 6.04
C TRP A 221 8.86 18.20 4.90
N PRO A 222 9.24 19.21 4.08
CA PRO A 222 8.46 19.65 2.94
C PRO A 222 8.30 18.53 1.90
N HIS A 223 7.06 18.32 1.44
CA HIS A 223 6.73 17.32 0.42
C HIS A 223 5.87 17.90 -0.68
N TRP A 224 6.17 17.51 -1.90
CA TRP A 224 5.26 17.63 -3.03
C TRP A 224 4.19 16.55 -2.93
N PHE A 225 2.94 16.90 -3.20
CA PHE A 225 1.82 15.96 -3.26
C PHE A 225 1.05 16.11 -4.55
N LEU A 226 0.62 14.98 -5.12
CA LEU A 226 -0.36 14.93 -6.20
C LEU A 226 -1.77 14.95 -5.60
N ASP A 227 -2.41 16.11 -5.61
CA ASP A 227 -3.82 16.22 -5.23
C ASP A 227 -4.71 15.78 -6.39
N ILE A 228 -5.12 14.53 -6.38
CA ILE A 228 -6.01 13.92 -7.37
C ILE A 228 -7.41 14.49 -7.14
N GLN A 229 -7.87 15.32 -8.06
CA GLN A 229 -9.14 16.06 -7.96
C GLN A 229 -10.30 15.29 -8.59
N ASP A 230 -10.03 14.67 -9.76
CA ASP A 230 -11.03 13.91 -10.50
C ASP A 230 -10.44 12.63 -11.09
N TYR A 231 -11.29 11.62 -11.24
CA TYR A 231 -10.91 10.29 -11.71
C TYR A 231 -12.13 9.53 -12.22
N ARG A 232 -11.90 8.54 -13.07
CA ARG A 232 -12.94 7.61 -13.51
C ARG A 232 -12.49 6.16 -13.45
N MET A 233 -13.45 5.24 -13.40
CA MET A 233 -13.20 3.82 -13.55
C MET A 233 -13.14 3.45 -15.03
N ARG A 234 -12.07 2.80 -15.44
CA ARG A 234 -11.98 2.13 -16.72
C ARG A 234 -12.23 0.64 -16.48
N LEU A 235 -13.50 0.23 -16.63
CA LEU A 235 -13.90 -1.15 -16.41
C LEU A 235 -13.31 -2.06 -17.49
N PHE A 236 -12.96 -3.29 -17.11
CA PHE A 236 -12.60 -4.33 -18.08
C PHE A 236 -13.86 -4.81 -18.79
N SER A 237 -13.77 -5.10 -20.08
CA SER A 237 -14.85 -5.73 -20.81
C SER A 237 -15.14 -7.07 -20.19
N LEU A 238 -16.41 -7.36 -19.92
CA LEU A 238 -16.82 -8.71 -19.53
C LEU A 238 -16.56 -9.64 -20.73
N SER A 239 -15.56 -10.46 -20.62
CA SER A 239 -15.28 -11.53 -21.59
C SER A 239 -16.14 -12.74 -21.29
#